data_752cc0c62d01f692622d96cbda7c9f2a
#
_entry.id   752cc0c62d01f692622d96cbda7c9f2a
#
_cell.length_a   1.000
_cell.length_b   1.000
_cell.length_c   1.000
_cell.angle_alpha   90.00
_cell.angle_beta   90.00
_cell.angle_gamma   90.00
#
_symmetry.space_group_name_H-M   'P 1'
#
loop_
_entity.id
_entity.type
_entity.pdbx_description
1 polymer ?
#
loop_
_entity_poly.entity_id
_entity_poly.type
_entity_poly.pdbx_seq_one_letter_code
_entity_poly.pdbx_strand_id
1 'polypeptide(L)'
;KQMEGIERRVAAVEEQKKNDEQLSQERETARSRRPENDGLKQLKYQTEDKLDTLRRLQCIPTKRAEDAKKLLEGKRSIVIKGNPGEGKTTMALHLIDNEMYRDKRVVLYCTHDWKTVDTHHVDIVVLEDVFGQYDFDPSRLQEWMVYLPTIEEHVDAGKLRVIVTTRADILSKAYPRLGKLKLFSEDLSLTLSSEQLKYSEKMSILNRQLYRHERNLKEDEKEKCISNFMGLIGFPQCCSLFAGDNKLFDRGPEFFNYPNKFFVANISELEDKRFMH
;
A
#
# COMPACT_ATOMS: atom_id res chain seq x y z
N LYS A 1 29.16 2.14 29.56
CA LYS A 1 27.92 2.87 29.17
C LYS A 1 27.42 2.54 27.76
N GLN A 2 28.28 2.50 26.72
CA GLN A 2 27.83 2.10 25.35
C GLN A 2 27.49 0.61 25.24
N MET A 3 28.27 -0.28 25.85
CA MET A 3 28.00 -1.73 25.88
C MET A 3 26.73 -2.08 26.64
N GLU A 4 26.50 -1.47 27.80
CA GLU A 4 25.25 -1.64 28.59
C GLU A 4 23.99 -1.23 27.80
N GLY A 5 24.10 -0.19 26.93
CA GLY A 5 23.01 0.22 26.05
C GLY A 5 22.71 -0.77 24.94
N ILE A 6 23.72 -1.46 24.42
CA ILE A 6 23.55 -2.51 23.39
C ILE A 6 22.95 -3.77 24.02
N GLU A 7 23.47 -4.20 25.18
CA GLU A 7 22.94 -5.35 25.90
C GLU A 7 21.45 -5.20 26.28
N ARG A 8 21.06 -4.00 26.75
CA ARG A 8 19.62 -3.71 27.04
C ARG A 8 18.76 -3.77 25.78
N ARG A 9 19.27 -3.30 24.63
CA ARG A 9 18.52 -3.39 23.35
C ARG A 9 18.40 -4.81 22.85
N VAL A 10 19.45 -5.61 23.00
CA VAL A 10 19.42 -7.03 22.64
C VAL A 10 18.45 -7.80 23.55
N ALA A 11 18.50 -7.59 24.86
CA ALA A 11 17.57 -8.20 25.80
C ALA A 11 16.11 -7.83 25.50
N ALA A 12 15.83 -6.56 25.19
CA ALA A 12 14.48 -6.11 24.82
C ALA A 12 13.97 -6.76 23.52
N VAL A 13 14.86 -6.96 22.53
CA VAL A 13 14.50 -7.64 21.28
C VAL A 13 14.25 -9.14 21.51
N GLU A 14 15.03 -9.78 22.36
CA GLU A 14 14.86 -11.19 22.71
C GLU A 14 13.57 -11.41 23.52
N GLU A 15 13.26 -10.52 24.44
CA GLU A 15 12.01 -10.56 25.23
C GLU A 15 10.79 -10.35 24.33
N GLN A 16 10.87 -9.40 23.39
CA GLN A 16 9.81 -9.16 22.41
C GLN A 16 9.61 -10.37 21.49
N LYS A 17 10.69 -11.05 21.09
CA LYS A 17 10.62 -12.27 20.29
C LYS A 17 9.96 -13.43 21.03
N LYS A 18 10.30 -13.62 22.31
CA LYS A 18 9.65 -14.63 23.17
C LYS A 18 8.16 -14.35 23.34
N ASN A 19 7.78 -13.10 23.58
CA ASN A 19 6.37 -12.70 23.68
C ASN A 19 5.60 -12.93 22.37
N ASP A 20 6.22 -12.65 21.22
CA ASP A 20 5.62 -12.90 19.90
C ASP A 20 5.46 -14.41 19.63
N GLU A 21 6.39 -15.24 20.06
CA GLU A 21 6.32 -16.70 19.95
C GLU A 21 5.22 -17.27 20.86
N GLN A 22 5.12 -16.81 22.10
CA GLN A 22 4.07 -17.24 23.04
C GLN A 22 2.68 -16.83 22.56
N LEU A 23 2.50 -15.60 22.09
CA LEU A 23 1.26 -15.12 21.46
C LEU A 23 0.90 -15.94 20.21
N SER A 24 1.88 -16.36 19.44
CA SER A 24 1.68 -17.21 18.27
C SER A 24 1.16 -18.60 18.66
N GLN A 25 1.71 -19.20 19.70
CA GLN A 25 1.27 -20.51 20.22
C GLN A 25 -0.14 -20.47 20.82
N GLU A 26 -0.45 -19.44 21.61
CA GLU A 26 -1.79 -19.24 22.17
C GLU A 26 -2.84 -19.07 21.08
N ARG A 27 -2.50 -18.33 20.02
CA ARG A 27 -3.35 -18.15 18.84
C ARG A 27 -3.57 -19.45 18.08
N GLU A 28 -2.54 -20.26 17.90
CA GLU A 28 -2.63 -21.57 17.24
C GLU A 28 -3.60 -22.50 17.99
N THR A 29 -3.51 -22.50 19.30
CA THR A 29 -4.40 -23.28 20.17
C THR A 29 -5.84 -22.77 20.13
N ALA A 30 -6.06 -21.46 20.10
CA ALA A 30 -7.39 -20.86 19.97
C ALA A 30 -8.01 -21.10 18.60
N ARG A 31 -7.20 -21.11 17.54
CA ARG A 31 -7.59 -21.38 16.14
C ARG A 31 -8.13 -22.79 15.95
N SER A 32 -7.47 -23.79 16.54
CA SER A 32 -7.91 -25.20 16.44
C SER A 32 -9.30 -25.42 17.02
N ARG A 33 -9.80 -24.50 17.85
CA ARG A 33 -11.11 -24.59 18.49
C ARG A 33 -12.24 -23.87 17.75
N ARG A 34 -11.92 -23.03 16.75
CA ARG A 34 -12.92 -22.25 15.99
C ARG A 34 -12.69 -22.45 14.50
N PRO A 35 -13.62 -23.01 13.75
CA PRO A 35 -13.49 -23.12 12.30
C PRO A 35 -13.52 -21.73 11.66
N GLU A 36 -12.70 -21.55 10.64
CA GLU A 36 -12.66 -20.34 9.85
C GLU A 36 -13.95 -20.18 9.04
N ASN A 37 -14.55 -18.98 9.05
CA ASN A 37 -15.76 -18.71 8.29
C ASN A 37 -15.47 -18.58 6.78
N ASP A 38 -16.48 -18.84 5.95
CA ASP A 38 -16.31 -18.87 4.49
C ASP A 38 -16.01 -17.49 3.90
N GLY A 39 -16.50 -16.40 4.51
CA GLY A 39 -16.17 -15.03 4.09
C GLY A 39 -14.67 -14.73 4.26
N LEU A 40 -14.07 -15.17 5.37
CA LEU A 40 -12.64 -15.00 5.60
C LEU A 40 -11.79 -15.83 4.62
N LYS A 41 -12.21 -17.06 4.30
CA LYS A 41 -11.56 -17.88 3.27
C LYS A 41 -11.55 -17.19 1.92
N GLN A 42 -12.67 -16.59 1.53
CA GLN A 42 -12.79 -15.85 0.28
C GLN A 42 -11.86 -14.62 0.25
N LEU A 43 -11.80 -13.84 1.34
CA LEU A 43 -10.89 -12.70 1.47
C LEU A 43 -9.42 -13.12 1.36
N LYS A 44 -9.04 -14.24 1.98
CA LYS A 44 -7.69 -14.79 1.86
C LYS A 44 -7.34 -15.18 0.43
N TYR A 45 -8.27 -15.85 -0.25
CA TYR A 45 -8.08 -16.22 -1.65
C TYR A 45 -7.89 -14.98 -2.54
N GLN A 46 -8.73 -13.96 -2.38
CA GLN A 46 -8.59 -12.70 -3.11
C GLN A 46 -7.26 -11.98 -2.81
N THR A 47 -6.80 -12.07 -1.56
CA THR A 47 -5.52 -11.49 -1.15
C THR A 47 -4.36 -12.20 -1.84
N GLU A 48 -4.38 -13.52 -1.88
CA GLU A 48 -3.32 -14.32 -2.53
C GLU A 48 -3.27 -14.06 -4.04
N ASP A 49 -4.41 -13.95 -4.72
CA ASP A 49 -4.46 -13.57 -6.14
C ASP A 49 -3.81 -12.20 -6.41
N LYS A 50 -4.05 -11.22 -5.53
CA LYS A 50 -3.38 -9.91 -5.61
C LYS A 50 -1.87 -10.02 -5.36
N LEU A 51 -1.44 -10.85 -4.42
CA LEU A 51 -0.02 -11.09 -4.15
C LEU A 51 0.67 -11.78 -5.32
N ASP A 52 0.04 -12.76 -5.95
CA ASP A 52 0.57 -13.41 -7.14
C ASP A 52 0.70 -12.45 -8.31
N THR A 53 -0.25 -11.53 -8.45
CA THR A 53 -0.15 -10.45 -9.42
C THR A 53 1.05 -9.55 -9.11
N LEU A 54 1.25 -9.15 -7.84
CA LEU A 54 2.40 -8.35 -7.41
C LEU A 54 3.74 -9.06 -7.71
N ARG A 55 3.85 -10.35 -7.39
CA ARG A 55 5.06 -11.16 -7.66
C ARG A 55 5.43 -11.17 -9.13
N ARG A 56 4.43 -11.30 -10.02
CA ARG A 56 4.62 -11.17 -11.48
C ARG A 56 5.07 -9.76 -11.88
N LEU A 57 4.62 -8.72 -11.17
CA LEU A 57 5.00 -7.34 -11.44
C LEU A 57 6.46 -7.04 -11.08
N GLN A 58 7.09 -7.82 -10.21
CA GLN A 58 8.47 -7.66 -9.74
C GLN A 58 8.75 -6.20 -9.32
N CYS A 59 8.05 -5.73 -8.30
CA CYS A 59 8.14 -4.35 -7.86
C CYS A 59 9.57 -3.96 -7.45
N ILE A 60 9.91 -2.71 -7.73
CA ILE A 60 11.23 -2.15 -7.39
C ILE A 60 11.22 -1.76 -5.90
N PRO A 61 12.14 -2.31 -5.09
CA PRO A 61 12.31 -1.86 -3.72
C PRO A 61 12.80 -0.40 -3.69
N THR A 62 12.15 0.43 -2.88
CA THR A 62 12.50 1.82 -2.70
C THR A 62 12.94 2.08 -1.27
N LYS A 63 13.63 3.20 -1.04
CA LYS A 63 13.99 3.64 0.31
C LYS A 63 12.76 3.74 1.22
N ARG A 64 11.64 4.22 0.65
CA ARG A 64 10.36 4.31 1.37
C ARG A 64 9.81 2.94 1.77
N ALA A 65 10.06 1.88 0.99
CA ALA A 65 9.67 0.53 1.37
C ALA A 65 10.41 0.03 2.61
N GLU A 66 11.70 0.34 2.72
CA GLU A 66 12.48 0.03 3.92
C GLU A 66 11.99 0.81 5.15
N ASP A 67 11.66 2.10 4.99
CA ASP A 67 11.14 2.94 6.07
C ASP A 67 9.77 2.42 6.53
N ALA A 68 8.88 2.08 5.58
CA ALA A 68 7.57 1.49 5.86
C ALA A 68 7.67 0.15 6.59
N LYS A 69 8.63 -0.71 6.19
CA LYS A 69 8.89 -2.00 6.84
C LYS A 69 9.29 -1.80 8.30
N LYS A 70 10.27 -0.93 8.58
CA LYS A 70 10.73 -0.62 9.94
C LYS A 70 9.59 -0.08 10.82
N LEU A 71 8.75 0.77 10.25
CA LEU A 71 7.62 1.34 10.96
C LEU A 71 6.59 0.26 11.33
N LEU A 72 6.20 -0.60 10.38
CA LEU A 72 5.26 -1.69 10.60
C LEU A 72 5.79 -2.73 11.59
N GLU A 73 7.09 -3.03 11.55
CA GLU A 73 7.75 -3.93 12.48
C GLU A 73 7.74 -3.38 13.91
N GLY A 74 8.10 -2.12 14.07
CA GLY A 74 8.25 -1.50 15.40
C GLY A 74 6.94 -1.06 16.03
N LYS A 75 5.96 -0.64 15.23
CA LYS A 75 4.69 -0.04 15.69
C LYS A 75 3.46 -0.89 15.43
N ARG A 76 3.56 -1.97 14.65
CA ARG A 76 2.47 -2.85 14.24
C ARG A 76 1.38 -2.20 13.37
N SER A 77 1.46 -0.92 13.10
CA SER A 77 0.53 -0.20 12.24
C SER A 77 1.24 0.86 11.42
N ILE A 78 0.69 1.12 10.23
CA ILE A 78 1.18 2.15 9.32
C ILE A 78 0.04 2.69 8.46
N VAL A 79 0.02 4.00 8.25
CA VAL A 79 -0.86 4.68 7.28
C VAL A 79 -0.02 5.14 6.10
N ILE A 80 -0.23 4.53 4.94
CA ILE A 80 0.44 4.88 3.69
C ILE A 80 -0.46 5.86 2.93
N LYS A 81 -0.05 7.12 2.88
CA LYS A 81 -0.79 8.18 2.21
C LYS A 81 -0.03 8.72 0.98
N GLY A 82 -0.75 9.23 -0.01
CA GLY A 82 -0.15 9.80 -1.23
C GLY A 82 -1.17 10.03 -2.33
N ASN A 83 -0.75 10.71 -3.39
CA ASN A 83 -1.60 10.99 -4.54
C ASN A 83 -1.97 9.71 -5.32
N PRO A 84 -2.97 9.76 -6.21
CA PRO A 84 -3.23 8.65 -7.13
C PRO A 84 -1.98 8.24 -7.90
N GLY A 85 -1.75 6.92 -8.03
CA GLY A 85 -0.63 6.39 -8.83
C GLY A 85 0.75 6.40 -8.18
N GLU A 86 0.87 6.81 -6.91
CA GLU A 86 2.15 6.79 -6.18
C GLU A 86 2.57 5.40 -5.69
N GLY A 87 1.76 4.37 -5.93
CA GLY A 87 2.09 2.99 -5.60
C GLY A 87 1.72 2.56 -4.18
N LYS A 88 0.72 3.19 -3.53
CA LYS A 88 0.27 2.85 -2.16
C LYS A 88 -0.09 1.38 -2.00
N THR A 89 -0.98 0.86 -2.86
CA THR A 89 -1.39 -0.55 -2.85
C THR A 89 -0.19 -1.48 -3.11
N THR A 90 0.65 -1.11 -4.08
CA THR A 90 1.89 -1.86 -4.37
C THR A 90 2.81 -1.92 -3.17
N MET A 91 2.97 -0.81 -2.45
CA MET A 91 3.76 -0.74 -1.22
C MET A 91 3.16 -1.63 -0.13
N ALA A 92 1.84 -1.56 0.10
CA ALA A 92 1.17 -2.40 1.09
C ALA A 92 1.33 -3.89 0.78
N LEU A 93 1.13 -4.29 -0.48
CA LEU A 93 1.33 -5.67 -0.93
C LEU A 93 2.79 -6.11 -0.80
N HIS A 94 3.76 -5.23 -1.13
CA HIS A 94 5.19 -5.52 -0.99
C HIS A 94 5.57 -5.75 0.49
N LEU A 95 5.00 -4.99 1.41
CA LEU A 95 5.23 -5.18 2.84
C LEU A 95 4.77 -6.56 3.32
N ILE A 96 3.60 -7.02 2.88
CA ILE A 96 3.04 -8.30 3.31
C ILE A 96 3.67 -9.50 2.59
N ASP A 97 4.21 -9.33 1.38
CA ASP A 97 4.93 -10.37 0.65
C ASP A 97 6.39 -10.55 1.09
N ASN A 98 6.85 -9.72 2.02
CA ASN A 98 8.19 -9.81 2.57
C ASN A 98 8.38 -11.12 3.34
N GLU A 99 9.62 -11.67 3.33
CA GLU A 99 9.96 -12.93 4.02
C GLU A 99 9.50 -12.97 5.48
N MET A 100 9.57 -11.84 6.19
CA MET A 100 9.13 -11.72 7.59
C MET A 100 7.63 -11.98 7.78
N TYR A 101 6.82 -11.79 6.74
CA TYR A 101 5.37 -11.93 6.79
C TYR A 101 4.82 -13.04 5.91
N ARG A 102 5.70 -13.78 5.21
CA ARG A 102 5.31 -14.83 4.26
C ARG A 102 4.45 -15.93 4.89
N ASP A 103 4.76 -16.28 6.15
CA ASP A 103 4.00 -17.28 6.91
C ASP A 103 2.82 -16.68 7.70
N LYS A 104 2.59 -15.38 7.58
CA LYS A 104 1.50 -14.70 8.29
C LYS A 104 0.21 -14.77 7.48
N ARG A 105 -0.90 -14.82 8.20
CA ARG A 105 -2.23 -14.81 7.58
C ARG A 105 -2.64 -13.39 7.30
N VAL A 106 -2.67 -13.06 6.03
CA VAL A 106 -2.93 -11.71 5.54
C VAL A 106 -4.31 -11.63 4.91
N VAL A 107 -5.02 -10.55 5.18
CA VAL A 107 -6.27 -10.22 4.52
C VAL A 107 -6.20 -8.79 4.00
N LEU A 108 -6.43 -8.65 2.71
CA LEU A 108 -6.64 -7.36 2.07
C LEU A 108 -8.13 -7.03 2.13
N TYR A 109 -8.45 -5.93 2.78
CA TYR A 109 -9.82 -5.54 3.00
C TYR A 109 -10.13 -4.21 2.29
N CYS A 110 -11.00 -4.29 1.28
CA CYS A 110 -11.40 -3.12 0.48
C CYS A 110 -12.83 -2.68 0.73
N THR A 111 -13.62 -3.45 1.49
CA THR A 111 -15.07 -3.29 1.56
C THR A 111 -15.65 -3.44 2.97
N HIS A 112 -16.89 -3.13 3.07
CA HIS A 112 -17.76 -2.75 4.17
C HIS A 112 -17.98 -3.73 5.33
N ASP A 113 -17.37 -4.91 5.39
CA ASP A 113 -17.76 -5.87 6.41
C ASP A 113 -16.58 -6.39 7.26
N TRP A 114 -16.11 -5.54 8.19
CA TRP A 114 -15.17 -5.95 9.22
C TRP A 114 -15.64 -7.16 10.04
N LYS A 115 -16.94 -7.40 10.11
CA LYS A 115 -17.54 -8.52 10.87
C LYS A 115 -17.08 -9.89 10.39
N THR A 116 -16.64 -10.00 9.14
CA THR A 116 -16.11 -11.24 8.59
C THR A 116 -14.68 -11.53 9.02
N VAL A 117 -13.97 -10.53 9.54
CA VAL A 117 -12.57 -10.65 9.97
C VAL A 117 -12.49 -11.20 11.39
N ASP A 118 -12.18 -12.48 11.51
CA ASP A 118 -11.85 -13.08 12.79
C ASP A 118 -10.35 -12.88 13.07
N THR A 119 -10.04 -12.00 14.03
CA THR A 119 -8.67 -11.66 14.43
C THR A 119 -7.89 -12.86 15.01
N HIS A 120 -8.54 -13.95 15.36
CA HIS A 120 -7.86 -15.21 15.70
C HIS A 120 -7.23 -15.88 14.48
N HIS A 121 -7.79 -15.67 13.29
CA HIS A 121 -7.35 -16.28 12.04
C HIS A 121 -6.57 -15.32 11.13
N VAL A 122 -6.34 -14.07 11.57
CA VAL A 122 -5.66 -13.03 10.77
C VAL A 122 -4.55 -12.39 11.59
N ASP A 123 -3.37 -12.24 11.00
CA ASP A 123 -2.21 -11.60 11.63
C ASP A 123 -1.98 -10.19 11.11
N ILE A 124 -2.34 -9.94 9.84
CA ILE A 124 -2.15 -8.65 9.17
C ILE A 124 -3.41 -8.32 8.37
N VAL A 125 -3.89 -7.10 8.50
CA VAL A 125 -4.99 -6.57 7.70
C VAL A 125 -4.51 -5.36 6.92
N VAL A 126 -4.85 -5.33 5.63
CA VAL A 126 -4.67 -4.15 4.79
C VAL A 126 -6.04 -3.50 4.56
N LEU A 127 -6.21 -2.29 5.04
CA LEU A 127 -7.40 -1.46 4.85
C LEU A 127 -7.16 -0.54 3.66
N GLU A 128 -7.70 -0.91 2.49
CA GLU A 128 -7.46 -0.19 1.23
C GLU A 128 -8.60 0.79 0.95
N ASP A 129 -8.25 2.08 0.86
CA ASP A 129 -9.14 3.18 0.47
C ASP A 129 -10.50 3.20 1.21
N VAL A 130 -10.48 2.82 2.49
CA VAL A 130 -11.69 2.61 3.31
C VAL A 130 -12.52 3.88 3.54
N PHE A 131 -11.95 5.07 3.33
CA PHE A 131 -12.66 6.36 3.47
C PHE A 131 -13.13 6.93 2.13
N GLY A 132 -12.99 6.15 1.05
CA GLY A 132 -13.33 6.51 -0.33
C GLY A 132 -12.15 6.32 -1.27
N GLN A 133 -12.44 5.87 -2.48
CA GLN A 133 -11.42 5.56 -3.49
C GLN A 133 -11.09 6.80 -4.35
N TYR A 134 -12.11 7.53 -4.79
CA TYR A 134 -11.97 8.69 -5.69
C TYR A 134 -12.17 10.01 -4.97
N ASP A 135 -13.09 10.05 -4.01
CA ASP A 135 -13.36 11.18 -3.14
C ASP A 135 -13.68 10.69 -1.74
N PHE A 136 -13.68 11.63 -0.79
CA PHE A 136 -14.03 11.37 0.60
C PHE A 136 -15.50 10.98 0.73
N ASP A 137 -15.75 9.84 1.38
CA ASP A 137 -17.08 9.32 1.66
C ASP A 137 -17.38 9.38 3.17
N PRO A 138 -18.19 10.35 3.63
CA PRO A 138 -18.54 10.49 5.04
C PRO A 138 -19.29 9.28 5.61
N SER A 139 -20.06 8.56 4.79
CA SER A 139 -20.83 7.39 5.22
C SER A 139 -19.89 6.22 5.52
N ARG A 140 -18.92 5.97 4.65
CA ARG A 140 -17.86 4.98 4.89
C ARG A 140 -17.06 5.31 6.14
N LEU A 141 -16.67 6.57 6.31
CA LEU A 141 -15.97 6.98 7.53
C LEU A 141 -16.82 6.65 8.77
N GLN A 142 -18.11 6.96 8.75
CA GLN A 142 -19.01 6.67 9.87
C GLN A 142 -19.10 5.17 10.16
N GLU A 143 -19.18 4.33 9.15
CA GLU A 143 -19.15 2.87 9.31
C GLU A 143 -17.83 2.40 9.93
N TRP A 144 -16.70 2.88 9.43
CA TRP A 144 -15.39 2.49 9.94
C TRP A 144 -15.12 2.98 11.37
N MET A 145 -15.68 4.12 11.77
CA MET A 145 -15.57 4.64 13.14
C MET A 145 -16.12 3.67 14.19
N VAL A 146 -16.99 2.74 13.80
CA VAL A 146 -17.49 1.66 14.70
C VAL A 146 -16.41 0.61 14.95
N TYR A 147 -15.56 0.32 13.98
CA TYR A 147 -14.60 -0.79 14.04
C TYR A 147 -13.18 -0.34 14.40
N LEU A 148 -12.78 0.85 14.01
CA LEU A 148 -11.41 1.36 14.20
C LEU A 148 -10.93 1.33 15.66
N PRO A 149 -11.73 1.66 16.68
CA PRO A 149 -11.30 1.54 18.07
C PRO A 149 -10.95 0.10 18.46
N THR A 150 -11.75 -0.87 18.06
CA THR A 150 -11.48 -2.30 18.33
C THR A 150 -10.25 -2.79 17.57
N ILE A 151 -10.04 -2.30 16.34
CA ILE A 151 -8.83 -2.58 15.56
C ILE A 151 -7.60 -2.05 16.30
N GLU A 152 -7.66 -0.82 16.80
CA GLU A 152 -6.58 -0.20 17.58
C GLU A 152 -6.26 -1.01 18.84
N GLU A 153 -7.28 -1.46 19.59
CA GLU A 153 -7.10 -2.32 20.75
C GLU A 153 -6.38 -3.65 20.39
N HIS A 154 -6.70 -4.24 19.26
CA HIS A 154 -6.02 -5.45 18.79
C HIS A 154 -4.56 -5.19 18.39
N VAL A 155 -4.26 -4.03 17.84
CA VAL A 155 -2.88 -3.60 17.51
C VAL A 155 -2.09 -3.36 18.81
N ASP A 156 -2.65 -2.59 19.75
CA ASP A 156 -2.03 -2.30 21.04
C ASP A 156 -1.78 -3.59 21.87
N ALA A 157 -2.69 -4.56 21.79
CA ALA A 157 -2.54 -5.88 22.41
C ALA A 157 -1.56 -6.82 21.66
N GLY A 158 -0.91 -6.36 20.58
CA GLY A 158 0.01 -7.17 19.79
C GLY A 158 -0.64 -8.29 18.98
N LYS A 159 -1.97 -8.32 18.88
CA LYS A 159 -2.73 -9.38 18.22
C LYS A 159 -2.85 -9.19 16.70
N LEU A 160 -2.70 -7.97 16.22
CA LEU A 160 -2.92 -7.62 14.83
C LEU A 160 -1.85 -6.64 14.34
N ARG A 161 -1.52 -6.69 13.05
CA ARG A 161 -0.84 -5.62 12.33
C ARG A 161 -1.80 -5.00 11.32
N VAL A 162 -1.71 -3.69 11.16
CA VAL A 162 -2.63 -2.96 10.27
C VAL A 162 -1.85 -2.06 9.31
N ILE A 163 -2.17 -2.18 8.04
CA ILE A 163 -1.70 -1.28 6.99
C ILE A 163 -2.93 -0.57 6.44
N VAL A 164 -2.95 0.75 6.53
CA VAL A 164 -4.01 1.56 5.92
C VAL A 164 -3.44 2.24 4.68
N THR A 165 -4.10 2.13 3.54
CA THR A 165 -3.78 2.93 2.36
C THR A 165 -4.89 3.94 2.11
N THR A 166 -4.53 5.18 1.80
CA THR A 166 -5.50 6.24 1.49
C THR A 166 -4.86 7.38 0.70
N ARG A 167 -5.67 8.16 0.03
CA ARG A 167 -5.20 9.41 -0.57
C ARG A 167 -4.97 10.47 0.50
N ALA A 168 -3.98 11.32 0.28
CA ALA A 168 -3.64 12.36 1.24
C ALA A 168 -4.77 13.39 1.45
N ASP A 169 -5.48 13.77 0.38
CA ASP A 169 -6.62 14.67 0.41
C ASP A 169 -7.84 14.05 1.13
N ILE A 170 -8.10 12.76 0.93
CA ILE A 170 -9.17 12.02 1.61
C ILE A 170 -8.86 11.91 3.11
N LEU A 171 -7.62 11.55 3.47
CA LEU A 171 -7.22 11.48 4.87
C LEU A 171 -7.36 12.84 5.57
N SER A 172 -6.97 13.93 4.92
CA SER A 172 -7.10 15.28 5.46
C SER A 172 -8.57 15.63 5.79
N LYS A 173 -9.52 15.24 4.92
CA LYS A 173 -10.96 15.44 5.15
C LYS A 173 -11.49 14.53 6.28
N ALA A 174 -10.95 13.33 6.45
CA ALA A 174 -11.33 12.38 7.50
C ALA A 174 -10.71 12.72 8.87
N TYR A 175 -9.56 13.36 8.88
CA TYR A 175 -8.72 13.58 10.06
C TYR A 175 -9.43 14.22 11.27
N PRO A 176 -10.36 15.20 11.12
CA PRO A 176 -11.09 15.78 12.26
C PRO A 176 -11.81 14.74 13.12
N ARG A 177 -12.20 13.60 12.54
CA ARG A 177 -12.84 12.48 13.27
C ARG A 177 -11.83 11.40 13.68
N LEU A 178 -10.81 11.16 12.86
CA LEU A 178 -9.80 10.10 13.06
C LEU A 178 -8.69 10.50 14.05
N GLY A 179 -8.41 11.80 14.22
CA GLY A 179 -7.23 12.28 14.94
C GLY A 179 -7.17 11.94 16.44
N LYS A 180 -8.22 11.33 17.00
CA LYS A 180 -8.21 10.79 18.36
C LYS A 180 -7.69 9.33 18.43
N LEU A 181 -7.63 8.65 17.30
CA LEU A 181 -7.15 7.29 17.19
C LEU A 181 -5.64 7.29 16.95
N LYS A 182 -4.90 6.57 17.75
CA LYS A 182 -3.43 6.42 17.62
C LYS A 182 -3.04 5.86 16.25
N LEU A 183 -3.88 4.98 15.67
CA LEU A 183 -3.69 4.41 14.33
C LEU A 183 -3.44 5.48 13.25
N PHE A 184 -3.95 6.70 13.43
CA PHE A 184 -3.83 7.81 12.48
C PHE A 184 -2.92 8.92 12.97
N SER A 185 -2.11 8.66 13.99
CA SER A 185 -1.08 9.62 14.46
C SER A 185 -0.02 9.82 13.37
N GLU A 186 0.59 11.01 13.33
CA GLU A 186 1.53 11.38 12.27
C GLU A 186 2.81 10.51 12.30
N ASP A 187 3.22 10.03 13.47
CA ASP A 187 4.36 9.11 13.64
C ASP A 187 4.12 7.71 13.06
N LEU A 188 2.88 7.35 12.75
CA LEU A 188 2.48 6.13 12.03
C LEU A 188 2.22 6.37 10.55
N SER A 189 2.35 7.61 10.07
CA SER A 189 2.06 7.99 8.70
C SER A 189 3.31 8.00 7.82
N LEU A 190 3.20 7.39 6.65
CA LEU A 190 4.20 7.45 5.59
C LEU A 190 3.59 8.06 4.33
N THR A 191 4.17 9.16 3.87
CA THR A 191 3.76 9.78 2.60
C THR A 191 4.56 9.20 1.45
N LEU A 192 3.87 8.74 0.41
CA LEU A 192 4.49 8.41 -0.87
C LEU A 192 4.30 9.59 -1.82
N SER A 193 5.41 10.05 -2.37
CA SER A 193 5.45 11.11 -3.38
C SER A 193 6.56 10.82 -4.38
N SER A 194 6.26 11.00 -5.64
CA SER A 194 7.22 10.87 -6.74
C SER A 194 8.39 11.85 -6.62
N GLU A 195 8.22 12.97 -5.91
CA GLU A 195 9.29 13.92 -5.62
C GLU A 195 10.36 13.35 -4.67
N GLN A 196 9.95 12.42 -3.81
CA GLN A 196 10.85 11.76 -2.84
C GLN A 196 11.59 10.57 -3.42
N LEU A 197 11.22 10.10 -4.62
CA LEU A 197 11.94 9.04 -5.31
C LEU A 197 13.31 9.57 -5.79
N LYS A 198 14.36 8.82 -5.49
CA LYS A 198 15.69 9.09 -6.02
C LYS A 198 15.70 8.89 -7.53
N TYR A 199 16.62 9.54 -8.22
CA TYR A 199 16.80 9.36 -9.67
C TYR A 199 16.98 7.88 -10.05
N SER A 200 17.81 7.14 -9.32
CA SER A 200 18.03 5.70 -9.54
C SER A 200 16.76 4.85 -9.35
N GLU A 201 15.90 5.22 -8.41
CA GLU A 201 14.62 4.54 -8.19
C GLU A 201 13.65 4.83 -9.33
N LYS A 202 13.55 6.10 -9.78
CA LYS A 202 12.77 6.48 -10.96
C LYS A 202 13.23 5.74 -12.20
N MET A 203 14.55 5.71 -12.46
CA MET A 203 15.13 4.96 -13.58
C MET A 203 14.78 3.47 -13.52
N SER A 204 14.89 2.87 -12.35
CA SER A 204 14.55 1.45 -12.15
C SER A 204 13.06 1.18 -12.38
N ILE A 205 12.16 2.06 -11.91
CA ILE A 205 10.72 1.96 -12.13
C ILE A 205 10.40 2.06 -13.63
N LEU A 206 10.96 3.05 -14.33
CA LEU A 206 10.76 3.24 -15.77
C LEU A 206 11.27 2.02 -16.56
N ASN A 207 12.50 1.59 -16.31
CA ASN A 207 13.09 0.44 -16.99
C ASN A 207 12.28 -0.84 -16.77
N ARG A 208 11.73 -1.05 -15.55
CA ARG A 208 10.88 -2.20 -15.26
C ARG A 208 9.60 -2.17 -16.10
N GLN A 209 8.95 -1.02 -16.23
CA GLN A 209 7.74 -0.92 -17.04
C GLN A 209 8.04 -1.09 -18.53
N LEU A 210 9.10 -0.51 -19.02
CA LEU A 210 9.54 -0.71 -20.41
C LEU A 210 9.81 -2.19 -20.71
N TYR A 211 10.55 -2.87 -19.83
CA TYR A 211 10.83 -4.31 -19.95
C TYR A 211 9.57 -5.17 -20.01
N ARG A 212 8.60 -4.90 -19.14
CA ARG A 212 7.32 -5.64 -19.07
C ARG A 212 6.50 -5.54 -20.35
N HIS A 213 6.58 -4.41 -21.03
CA HIS A 213 5.83 -4.14 -22.25
C HIS A 213 6.68 -4.28 -23.51
N GLU A 214 7.87 -4.88 -23.39
CA GLU A 214 8.82 -5.11 -24.50
C GLU A 214 9.16 -3.82 -25.25
N ARG A 215 9.27 -2.71 -24.49
CA ARG A 215 9.60 -1.39 -25.03
C ARG A 215 11.06 -1.05 -24.80
N ASN A 216 11.61 -0.28 -25.71
CA ASN A 216 12.97 0.22 -25.59
C ASN A 216 13.03 1.74 -25.83
N LEU A 217 13.82 2.43 -25.03
CA LEU A 217 14.15 3.85 -25.18
C LEU A 217 15.66 4.00 -25.05
N LYS A 218 16.21 4.99 -25.74
CA LYS A 218 17.59 5.41 -25.55
C LYS A 218 17.77 6.02 -24.16
N GLU A 219 18.98 6.01 -23.63
CA GLU A 219 19.24 6.54 -22.29
C GLU A 219 18.88 8.02 -22.15
N ASP A 220 19.18 8.84 -23.16
CA ASP A 220 18.80 10.26 -23.19
C ASP A 220 17.28 10.48 -23.17
N GLU A 221 16.50 9.58 -23.78
CA GLU A 221 15.04 9.61 -23.72
C GLU A 221 14.51 9.22 -22.33
N LYS A 222 15.12 8.23 -21.69
CA LYS A 222 14.77 7.84 -20.32
C LYS A 222 15.06 8.96 -19.33
N GLU A 223 16.21 9.65 -19.48
CA GLU A 223 16.57 10.82 -18.68
C GLU A 223 15.54 11.94 -18.85
N LYS A 224 15.08 12.19 -20.08
CA LYS A 224 14.02 13.16 -20.37
C LYS A 224 12.69 12.76 -19.75
N CYS A 225 12.31 11.47 -19.75
CA CYS A 225 11.09 11.00 -19.07
C CYS A 225 11.12 11.32 -17.56
N ILE A 226 12.28 11.20 -16.93
CA ILE A 226 12.44 11.45 -15.50
C ILE A 226 12.49 12.95 -15.19
N SER A 227 13.26 13.72 -15.97
CA SER A 227 13.46 15.16 -15.75
C SER A 227 12.22 15.97 -16.10
N ASN A 228 11.45 15.54 -17.08
CA ASN A 228 10.26 16.21 -17.56
C ASN A 228 9.01 15.89 -16.71
N PHE A 229 9.11 14.96 -15.77
CA PHE A 229 7.95 14.55 -14.99
C PHE A 229 7.39 15.69 -14.13
N MET A 230 6.19 16.13 -14.45
CA MET A 230 5.43 17.19 -13.76
C MET A 230 3.96 16.77 -13.57
N GLY A 231 3.72 15.52 -13.20
CA GLY A 231 2.36 14.97 -13.13
C GLY A 231 1.67 15.13 -11.76
N LEU A 232 0.34 15.33 -11.79
CA LEU A 232 -0.53 15.16 -10.63
C LEU A 232 -0.78 13.69 -10.30
N ILE A 233 -0.44 12.79 -11.22
CA ILE A 233 -0.47 11.33 -11.07
C ILE A 233 0.94 10.87 -10.77
N GLY A 234 1.09 9.94 -9.85
CA GLY A 234 2.39 9.43 -9.43
C GLY A 234 3.24 8.88 -10.58
N PHE A 235 4.56 9.08 -10.50
CA PHE A 235 5.52 8.63 -11.50
C PHE A 235 5.42 7.12 -11.82
N PRO A 236 5.20 6.21 -10.84
CA PRO A 236 5.04 4.78 -11.13
C PRO A 236 3.88 4.49 -12.07
N GLN A 237 2.74 5.15 -11.89
CA GLN A 237 1.59 4.99 -12.77
C GLN A 237 1.82 5.61 -14.15
N CYS A 238 2.46 6.77 -14.22
CA CYS A 238 2.85 7.37 -15.51
C CYS A 238 3.73 6.42 -16.31
N CYS A 239 4.73 5.78 -15.69
CA CYS A 239 5.58 4.80 -16.37
C CYS A 239 4.77 3.59 -16.88
N SER A 240 3.83 3.09 -16.05
CA SER A 240 2.99 1.95 -16.44
C SER A 240 2.10 2.27 -17.63
N LEU A 241 1.45 3.43 -17.62
CA LEU A 241 0.58 3.88 -18.71
C LEU A 241 1.39 4.17 -19.99
N PHE A 242 2.51 4.85 -19.85
CA PHE A 242 3.40 5.15 -20.97
C PHE A 242 3.89 3.88 -21.67
N ALA A 243 4.35 2.91 -20.91
CA ALA A 243 4.86 1.67 -21.50
C ALA A 243 3.74 0.76 -22.04
N GLY A 244 2.56 0.77 -21.41
CA GLY A 244 1.44 -0.12 -21.74
C GLY A 244 0.57 0.33 -22.89
N ASP A 245 0.60 1.60 -23.29
CA ASP A 245 -0.22 2.15 -24.36
C ASP A 245 0.63 2.63 -25.53
N ASN A 246 0.29 2.16 -26.77
CA ASN A 246 1.04 2.53 -27.98
C ASN A 246 0.99 4.01 -28.27
N LYS A 247 -0.20 4.63 -28.14
CA LYS A 247 -0.38 6.06 -28.45
C LYS A 247 0.40 6.95 -27.48
N LEU A 248 0.47 6.54 -26.20
CA LEU A 248 1.25 7.27 -25.21
C LEU A 248 2.74 7.07 -25.40
N PHE A 249 3.17 5.86 -25.75
CA PHE A 249 4.57 5.54 -26.02
C PHE A 249 5.10 6.31 -27.24
N ASP A 250 4.31 6.40 -28.33
CA ASP A 250 4.67 7.11 -29.55
C ASP A 250 4.87 8.64 -29.35
N ARG A 251 4.35 9.18 -28.24
CA ARG A 251 4.60 10.57 -27.86
C ARG A 251 5.97 10.80 -27.24
N GLY A 252 6.66 9.73 -26.90
CA GLY A 252 7.97 9.80 -26.29
C GLY A 252 7.98 10.52 -24.93
N PRO A 253 9.11 11.09 -24.51
CA PRO A 253 9.29 11.75 -23.22
C PRO A 253 8.34 12.93 -22.94
N GLU A 254 7.73 13.51 -23.99
CA GLU A 254 6.78 14.64 -23.83
C GLU A 254 5.54 14.26 -23.02
N PHE A 255 5.15 12.97 -23.02
CA PHE A 255 4.06 12.49 -22.18
C PHE A 255 4.25 12.86 -20.70
N PHE A 256 5.47 12.81 -20.19
CA PHE A 256 5.77 13.05 -18.78
C PHE A 256 5.66 14.52 -18.36
N ASN A 257 5.66 15.47 -19.31
CA ASN A 257 5.43 16.89 -19.02
C ASN A 257 3.97 17.16 -18.59
N TYR A 258 3.01 16.50 -19.24
CA TYR A 258 1.59 16.77 -19.06
C TYR A 258 0.74 15.50 -19.15
N PRO A 259 0.97 14.48 -18.30
CA PRO A 259 0.26 13.21 -18.42
C PRO A 259 -1.27 13.39 -18.36
N ASN A 260 -1.76 14.35 -17.57
CA ASN A 260 -3.20 14.61 -17.41
C ASN A 260 -3.89 15.07 -18.69
N LYS A 261 -3.22 15.84 -19.58
CA LYS A 261 -3.81 16.29 -20.85
C LYS A 261 -4.21 15.11 -21.75
N PHE A 262 -3.43 14.05 -21.69
CA PHE A 262 -3.68 12.87 -22.54
C PHE A 262 -4.85 12.03 -22.02
N PHE A 263 -5.10 12.03 -20.70
CA PHE A 263 -6.28 11.38 -20.14
C PHE A 263 -7.56 12.11 -20.49
N VAL A 264 -7.58 13.44 -20.38
CA VAL A 264 -8.74 14.26 -20.74
C VAL A 264 -9.06 14.09 -22.23
N ALA A 265 -8.07 14.15 -23.11
CA ALA A 265 -8.26 13.96 -24.54
C ALA A 265 -8.82 12.57 -24.88
N ASN A 266 -8.33 11.50 -24.25
CA ASN A 266 -8.84 10.14 -24.47
C ASN A 266 -10.28 9.97 -23.94
N ILE A 267 -10.64 10.61 -22.84
CA ILE A 267 -12.02 10.57 -22.31
C ILE A 267 -12.96 11.28 -23.29
N SER A 268 -12.59 12.46 -23.81
CA SER A 268 -13.38 13.19 -24.82
C SER A 268 -13.57 12.36 -26.10
N GLU A 269 -12.53 11.69 -26.59
CA GLU A 269 -12.65 10.79 -27.77
C GLU A 269 -13.59 9.59 -27.50
N LEU A 270 -13.65 9.11 -26.27
CA LEU A 270 -14.56 8.00 -25.88
C LEU A 270 -16.00 8.48 -25.73
N GLU A 271 -16.22 9.71 -25.26
CA GLU A 271 -17.52 10.33 -25.19
C GLU A 271 -18.06 10.59 -26.59
N ASP A 272 -17.27 11.18 -27.47
CA ASP A 272 -17.66 11.43 -28.88
C ASP A 272 -18.04 10.12 -29.61
N LYS A 273 -17.34 9.02 -29.36
CA LYS A 273 -17.69 7.72 -29.94
C LYS A 273 -18.99 7.10 -29.38
N ARG A 274 -19.38 7.44 -28.14
CA ARG A 274 -20.64 7.00 -27.55
C ARG A 274 -21.86 7.74 -28.11
N PHE A 275 -21.68 8.96 -28.58
CA PHE A 275 -22.75 9.77 -29.17
C PHE A 275 -22.91 9.55 -30.68
N MET A 276 -22.04 8.76 -31.32
CA MET A 276 -22.15 8.43 -32.76
C MET A 276 -22.78 7.02 -33.03
N HIS A 277 -23.30 6.37 -32.02
CA HIS A 277 -24.10 5.16 -32.06
C HIS A 277 -25.44 5.34 -31.34
#